data_f587532cc391afc702f356f3a1bdc771
#
_entry.id   f587532cc391afc702f356f3a1bdc771
#
_cell.length_a   1.000
_cell.length_b   1.000
_cell.length_c   1.000
_cell.angle_alpha   90.00
_cell.angle_beta   90.00
_cell.angle_gamma   90.00
#
_symmetry.space_group_name_H-M   'P 1'
#
loop_
_entity.id
_entity.type
_entity.pdbx_description
1 polymer ?
#
loop_
_entity_poly.entity_id
_entity_poly.type
_entity_poly.pdbx_seq_one_letter_code
_entity_poly.pdbx_strand_id
1 'polypeptide(L)'
;MTPIDPTTLHSRMEALPAWQLDEEQRAMTRSFRFPDFAQAFGFMSQMAIVSEKMDHHPEWFNVYNRVEVRLTTHDANGLTTRDLDWA
;
A
#
# COMPACT_ATOMS: atom_id res chain seq x y z
N MET A 1 -8.31 14.78 7.08
CA MET A 1 -8.72 13.66 6.24
C MET A 1 -9.40 12.61 7.10
N THR A 2 -10.49 12.03 6.61
CA THR A 2 -11.32 11.12 7.39
C THR A 2 -10.93 9.67 7.15
N PRO A 3 -10.72 8.86 8.20
CA PRO A 3 -10.49 7.43 8.03
C PRO A 3 -11.68 6.76 7.36
N ILE A 4 -11.40 5.70 6.58
CA ILE A 4 -12.46 4.91 5.97
C ILE A 4 -13.22 4.14 7.04
N ASP A 5 -14.55 3.99 6.88
CA ASP A 5 -15.32 3.23 7.86
C ASP A 5 -15.03 1.73 7.74
N PRO A 6 -15.20 0.96 8.85
CA PRO A 6 -14.84 -0.45 8.85
C PRO A 6 -15.58 -1.31 7.83
N THR A 7 -16.85 -1.01 7.57
CA THR A 7 -17.65 -1.79 6.63
C THR A 7 -17.12 -1.64 5.21
N THR A 8 -16.87 -0.40 4.80
CA THR A 8 -16.31 -0.11 3.48
C THR A 8 -14.91 -0.70 3.35
N LEU A 9 -14.09 -0.60 4.40
CA LEU A 9 -12.75 -1.14 4.40
C LEU A 9 -12.78 -2.66 4.16
N HIS A 10 -13.61 -3.39 4.90
CA HIS A 10 -13.70 -4.84 4.73
C HIS A 10 -14.16 -5.21 3.33
N SER A 11 -15.14 -4.50 2.79
CA SER A 11 -15.63 -4.73 1.44
C SER A 11 -14.54 -4.52 0.39
N ARG A 12 -13.79 -3.41 0.50
CA ARG A 12 -12.70 -3.12 -0.43
C ARG A 12 -11.56 -4.13 -0.32
N MET A 13 -11.26 -4.59 0.88
CA MET A 13 -10.18 -5.57 1.11
C MET A 13 -10.48 -6.93 0.49
N GLU A 14 -11.75 -7.28 0.30
CA GLU A 14 -12.11 -8.52 -0.39
C GLU A 14 -11.59 -8.55 -1.83
N ALA A 15 -11.46 -7.40 -2.47
CA ALA A 15 -10.91 -7.28 -3.82
C ALA A 15 -9.37 -7.21 -3.82
N LEU A 16 -8.74 -7.21 -2.65
CA LEU A 16 -7.30 -7.07 -2.48
C LEU A 16 -6.75 -8.20 -1.61
N PRO A 17 -6.90 -9.47 -2.03
CA PRO A 17 -6.60 -10.61 -1.13
C PRO A 17 -5.11 -10.76 -0.77
N ALA A 18 -4.21 -10.15 -1.54
CA ALA A 18 -2.78 -10.19 -1.24
C ALA A 18 -2.35 -9.17 -0.19
N TRP A 19 -3.23 -8.25 0.18
CA TRP A 19 -2.96 -7.25 1.20
C TRP A 19 -3.51 -7.68 2.56
N GLN A 20 -2.77 -7.36 3.62
CA GLN A 20 -3.15 -7.69 4.98
C GLN A 20 -3.31 -6.42 5.81
N LEU A 21 -4.36 -6.38 6.64
CA LEU A 21 -4.55 -5.30 7.61
C LEU A 21 -3.71 -5.60 8.85
N ASP A 22 -3.19 -4.55 9.49
CA ASP A 22 -2.54 -4.72 10.79
C ASP A 22 -3.61 -4.93 11.89
N GLU A 23 -3.16 -5.20 13.11
CA GLU A 23 -4.07 -5.51 14.23
C GLU A 23 -5.05 -4.39 14.52
N GLU A 24 -4.60 -3.14 14.37
CA GLU A 24 -5.43 -1.98 14.64
C GLU A 24 -6.21 -1.51 13.42
N GLN A 25 -6.03 -2.17 12.29
CA GLN A 25 -6.66 -1.83 11.01
C GLN A 25 -6.35 -0.38 10.56
N ARG A 26 -5.15 0.09 10.90
CA ARG A 26 -4.67 1.43 10.54
C ARG A 26 -3.69 1.44 9.38
N ALA A 27 -3.22 0.26 8.99
CA ALA A 27 -2.28 0.11 7.89
C ALA A 27 -2.56 -1.19 7.16
N MET A 28 -2.16 -1.24 5.90
CA MET A 28 -2.23 -2.45 5.11
C MET A 28 -0.86 -2.74 4.52
N THR A 29 -0.50 -4.02 4.44
CA THR A 29 0.83 -4.43 3.99
C THR A 29 0.73 -5.50 2.93
N ARG A 30 1.73 -5.51 2.05
CA ARG A 30 1.89 -6.57 1.06
C ARG A 30 3.37 -6.75 0.74
N SER A 31 3.78 -8.00 0.56
CA SER A 31 5.11 -8.34 0.08
C SER A 31 5.03 -8.73 -1.39
N PHE A 32 5.85 -8.10 -2.22
CA PHE A 32 5.94 -8.40 -3.65
C PHE A 32 7.24 -9.12 -3.93
N ARG A 33 7.20 -10.12 -4.81
CA ARG A 33 8.41 -10.79 -5.29
C ARG A 33 8.47 -10.71 -6.81
N PHE A 34 9.68 -10.47 -7.29
CA PHE A 34 9.95 -10.32 -8.72
C PHE A 34 11.04 -11.31 -9.14
N PRO A 35 11.23 -11.55 -10.44
CA PRO A 35 12.31 -12.44 -10.91
C PRO A 35 13.72 -11.94 -10.57
N ASP A 36 13.92 -10.60 -10.52
CA ASP A 36 15.22 -10.02 -10.25
C ASP A 36 15.09 -8.61 -9.67
N PHE A 37 16.22 -8.00 -9.35
CA PHE A 37 16.26 -6.67 -8.78
C PHE A 37 15.79 -5.60 -9.78
N ALA A 38 16.14 -5.75 -11.06
CA ALA A 38 15.75 -4.76 -12.07
C ALA A 38 14.22 -4.64 -12.16
N GLN A 39 13.51 -5.76 -12.11
CA GLN A 39 12.06 -5.75 -12.14
C GLN A 39 11.46 -5.20 -10.84
N ALA A 40 12.07 -5.53 -9.69
CA ALA A 40 11.65 -4.96 -8.41
C ALA A 40 11.81 -3.45 -8.42
N PHE A 41 12.94 -2.96 -8.87
CA PHE A 41 13.20 -1.51 -8.93
C PHE A 41 12.31 -0.81 -9.95
N GLY A 42 12.03 -1.48 -11.08
CA GLY A 42 11.10 -0.98 -12.09
C GLY A 42 9.70 -0.79 -11.52
N PHE A 43 9.22 -1.75 -10.73
CA PHE A 43 7.96 -1.62 -10.02
C PHE A 43 7.98 -0.41 -9.08
N MET A 44 9.02 -0.28 -8.28
CA MET A 44 9.14 0.85 -7.35
C MET A 44 9.18 2.18 -8.10
N SER A 45 9.89 2.25 -9.23
CA SER A 45 9.96 3.45 -10.03
C SER A 45 8.61 3.87 -10.58
N GLN A 46 7.84 2.91 -11.08
CA GLN A 46 6.48 3.18 -11.58
C GLN A 46 5.56 3.62 -10.46
N MET A 47 5.62 2.95 -9.31
CA MET A 47 4.78 3.31 -8.18
C MET A 47 5.20 4.62 -7.52
N ALA A 48 6.47 4.99 -7.65
CA ALA A 48 6.92 6.31 -7.21
C ALA A 48 6.20 7.42 -8.01
N ILE A 49 6.06 7.23 -9.31
CA ILE A 49 5.35 8.20 -10.17
C ILE A 49 3.87 8.26 -9.80
N VAL A 50 3.23 7.10 -9.60
CA VAL A 50 1.83 7.03 -9.16
C VAL A 50 1.66 7.73 -7.81
N SER A 51 2.58 7.49 -6.88
CA SER A 51 2.55 8.10 -5.54
C SER A 51 2.62 9.62 -5.60
N GLU A 52 3.48 10.15 -6.48
CA GLU A 52 3.57 11.59 -6.67
C GLU A 52 2.28 12.17 -7.27
N LYS A 53 1.68 11.48 -8.23
CA LYS A 53 0.41 11.92 -8.82
C LYS A 53 -0.72 11.93 -7.81
N MET A 54 -0.77 10.94 -6.93
CA MET A 54 -1.79 10.84 -5.90
C MET A 54 -1.52 11.72 -4.70
N ASP A 55 -0.30 12.22 -4.59
CA ASP A 55 0.20 12.85 -3.37
C ASP A 55 0.01 11.93 -2.15
N HIS A 56 0.32 10.65 -2.35
CA HIS A 56 0.16 9.64 -1.32
C HIS A 56 1.29 8.63 -1.44
N HIS A 57 2.19 8.62 -0.46
CA HIS A 57 3.46 7.89 -0.52
C HIS A 57 3.44 6.69 0.41
N PRO A 58 3.91 5.52 -0.07
CA PRO A 58 4.01 4.33 0.77
C PRO A 58 5.22 4.38 1.70
N GLU A 59 5.17 3.55 2.72
CA GLU A 59 6.38 3.13 3.43
C GLU A 59 6.79 1.81 2.80
N TRP A 60 8.01 1.71 2.31
CA TRP A 60 8.43 0.46 1.68
C TRP A 60 9.87 0.11 1.98
N PHE A 61 10.19 -1.17 1.79
CA PHE A 61 11.49 -1.74 2.05
C PHE A 61 11.83 -2.68 0.92
N ASN A 62 13.01 -2.53 0.34
CA ASN A 62 13.44 -3.37 -0.78
C ASN A 62 14.72 -4.12 -0.43
N VAL A 63 14.70 -5.42 -0.66
CA VAL A 63 15.89 -6.27 -0.63
C VAL A 63 15.88 -7.10 -1.89
N TYR A 64 16.84 -6.88 -2.77
CA TYR A 64 17.01 -7.60 -4.02
C TYR A 64 15.70 -7.66 -4.82
N ASN A 65 15.07 -8.83 -4.90
CA ASN A 65 13.86 -9.04 -5.71
C ASN A 65 12.56 -8.90 -4.90
N ARG A 66 12.65 -8.46 -3.65
CA ARG A 66 11.50 -8.35 -2.75
C ARG A 66 11.23 -6.89 -2.40
N VAL A 67 9.97 -6.50 -2.47
CA VAL A 67 9.52 -5.17 -2.05
C VAL A 67 8.39 -5.36 -1.05
N GLU A 68 8.56 -4.84 0.15
CA GLU A 68 7.52 -4.84 1.17
C GLU A 68 6.93 -3.46 1.24
N VAL A 69 5.60 -3.36 1.12
CA VAL A 69 4.89 -2.10 1.07
C VAL A 69 3.92 -2.01 2.24
N ARG A 70 3.95 -0.89 2.93
CA ARG A 70 2.99 -0.55 3.98
C ARG A 70 2.29 0.74 3.60
N LEU A 71 0.98 0.72 3.62
CA LEU A 71 0.15 1.88 3.28
C LEU A 71 -0.63 2.32 4.51
N THR A 72 -0.59 3.61 4.78
CA THR A 72 -1.40 4.25 5.83
C THR A 72 -1.50 5.73 5.48
N THR A 73 -2.49 6.41 6.03
CA THR A 73 -2.62 7.86 5.87
C THR A 73 -2.31 8.52 7.20
N HIS A 74 -1.12 9.11 7.32
CA HIS A 74 -0.64 9.69 8.58
C HIS A 74 -1.58 10.78 9.10
N ASP A 75 -2.07 11.64 8.23
CA ASP A 75 -2.95 12.75 8.62
C ASP A 75 -4.29 12.27 9.17
N ALA A 76 -4.73 11.08 8.80
CA ALA A 76 -5.97 10.48 9.29
C ALA A 76 -5.74 9.53 10.44
N ASN A 77 -4.47 9.23 10.76
CA ASN A 77 -4.08 8.24 11.74
C ASN A 77 -4.71 6.87 11.44
N GLY A 78 -4.75 6.51 10.18
CA GLY A 78 -5.31 5.24 9.74
C GLY A 78 -5.51 5.20 8.24
N LEU A 79 -6.28 4.22 7.78
CA LEU A 79 -6.52 4.01 6.35
C LEU A 79 -7.60 4.95 5.80
N THR A 80 -7.38 5.38 4.58
CA THR A 80 -8.35 6.16 3.80
C THR A 80 -8.49 5.54 2.42
N THR A 81 -9.37 6.09 1.59
CA THR A 81 -9.53 5.63 0.22
C THR A 81 -8.25 5.78 -0.60
N ARG A 82 -7.37 6.71 -0.24
CA ARG A 82 -6.08 6.87 -0.93
C ARG A 82 -5.22 5.61 -0.83
N ASP A 83 -5.21 4.96 0.33
CA ASP A 83 -4.45 3.72 0.52
C ASP A 83 -4.99 2.61 -0.36
N LEU A 84 -6.31 2.49 -0.43
CA LEU A 84 -6.97 1.46 -1.23
C LEU A 84 -6.79 1.72 -2.73
N ASP A 85 -6.82 2.98 -3.15
CA ASP A 85 -6.61 3.33 -4.54
C ASP A 85 -5.16 3.07 -4.98
N TRP A 86 -4.21 3.25 -4.08
CA TRP A 86 -2.81 2.94 -4.35
C TRP A 86 -2.58 1.44 -4.50
N ALA A 87 -3.28 0.64 -3.72
CA ALA A 87 -3.12 -0.80 -3.68
C ALA A 87 -3.52 -1.52 -4.98
#